data_1f4b99b88e8bd5014702de7d9974f9d5
#
_entry.id   1f4b99b88e8bd5014702de7d9974f9d5
#
_cell.length_a   1.000
_cell.length_b   1.000
_cell.length_c   1.000
_cell.angle_alpha   90.00
_cell.angle_beta   90.00
_cell.angle_gamma   90.00
#
_symmetry.space_group_name_H-M   'P 1'
#
loop_
_entity.id
_entity.type
_entity.pdbx_description
1 polymer ?
#
loop_
_entity_poly.entity_id
_entity_poly.type
_entity_poly.pdbx_seq_one_letter_code
_entity_poly.pdbx_strand_id
1 'polypeptide(L)'
;VATKNGLKNRDDLRKLSVSEQQRLQKLAAETIATHNEEIVIIDTHAFINSPEGYYPGLPEHVLKIIKPSNFVSVSAKPEEIYNRRMKDDTRNRDKITLANIKKELDYQTGMISACAVITGSPVRHVFNSEGKIDEAADKIIKAIGL
;
A
#
# COMPACT_ATOMS: atom_id res chain seq x y z
N VAL A 1 15.32 4.30 2.78
CA VAL A 1 15.37 3.97 4.22
C VAL A 1 15.82 2.52 4.42
N ALA A 2 15.13 1.52 3.84
CA ALA A 2 15.46 0.09 4.02
C ALA A 2 16.93 -0.23 3.70
N THR A 3 17.42 0.20 2.55
CA THR A 3 18.81 -0.02 2.11
C THR A 3 19.84 0.60 3.06
N LYS A 4 19.57 1.82 3.58
CA LYS A 4 20.43 2.49 4.57
C LYS A 4 20.47 1.77 5.93
N ASN A 5 19.48 0.90 6.21
CA ASN A 5 19.41 0.10 7.44
C ASN A 5 19.82 -1.37 7.20
N GLY A 6 20.57 -1.67 6.14
CA GLY A 6 21.20 -2.98 5.90
C GLY A 6 20.29 -4.05 5.31
N LEU A 7 19.08 -3.71 4.90
CA LEU A 7 18.16 -4.65 4.25
C LEU A 7 18.52 -4.79 2.78
N LYS A 8 18.92 -5.99 2.37
CA LYS A 8 19.34 -6.28 1.00
C LYS A 8 18.18 -6.58 0.06
N ASN A 9 17.04 -7.04 0.59
CA ASN A 9 15.89 -7.43 -0.21
C ASN A 9 14.60 -6.86 0.39
N ARG A 10 13.66 -6.48 -0.49
CA ARG A 10 12.33 -5.99 -0.13
C ARG A 10 11.50 -7.03 0.65
N ASP A 11 11.70 -8.32 0.37
CA ASP A 11 10.99 -9.41 1.05
C ASP A 11 11.50 -9.63 2.48
N ASP A 12 12.69 -9.16 2.83
CA ASP A 12 13.21 -9.24 4.20
C ASP A 12 12.45 -8.33 5.18
N LEU A 13 11.84 -7.25 4.67
CA LEU A 13 10.99 -6.37 5.48
C LEU A 13 9.82 -7.12 6.14
N ARG A 14 9.26 -8.11 5.46
CA ARG A 14 8.12 -8.89 5.96
C ARG A 14 8.49 -9.84 7.10
N LYS A 15 9.76 -10.15 7.24
CA LYS A 15 10.31 -11.06 8.27
C LYS A 15 10.68 -10.32 9.55
N LEU A 16 10.69 -8.99 9.52
CA LEU A 16 11.01 -8.17 10.68
C LEU A 16 9.89 -8.22 11.71
N SER A 17 10.27 -8.09 12.98
CA SER A 17 9.28 -7.88 14.06
C SER A 17 8.43 -6.64 13.80
N VAL A 18 7.22 -6.60 14.35
CA VAL A 18 6.34 -5.43 14.23
C VAL A 18 7.02 -4.17 14.75
N SER A 19 7.77 -4.26 15.86
CA SER A 19 8.50 -3.11 16.42
C SER A 19 9.54 -2.52 15.46
N GLU A 20 10.27 -3.38 14.74
CA GLU A 20 11.25 -2.93 13.77
C GLU A 20 10.58 -2.36 12.51
N GLN A 21 9.47 -2.94 12.07
CA GLN A 21 8.66 -2.38 11.00
C GLN A 21 8.14 -0.98 11.38
N GLN A 22 7.64 -0.79 12.60
CA GLN A 22 7.20 0.51 13.12
C GLN A 22 8.32 1.55 13.08
N ARG A 23 9.51 1.18 13.54
CA ARG A 23 10.69 2.05 13.53
C ARG A 23 11.04 2.51 12.11
N LEU A 24 11.08 1.57 11.16
CA LEU A 24 11.41 1.86 9.76
C LEU A 24 10.32 2.70 9.07
N GLN A 25 9.05 2.42 9.36
CA GLN A 25 7.93 3.20 8.84
C GLN A 25 7.97 4.65 9.34
N LYS A 26 8.29 4.86 10.63
CA LYS A 26 8.46 6.20 11.20
C LYS A 26 9.57 6.97 10.49
N LEU A 27 10.76 6.37 10.33
CA LEU A 27 11.88 6.98 9.61
C LEU A 27 11.53 7.32 8.16
N ALA A 28 10.78 6.43 7.47
CA ALA A 28 10.32 6.69 6.12
C ALA A 28 9.33 7.88 6.09
N ALA A 29 8.37 7.91 7.00
CA ALA A 29 7.41 8.99 7.10
C ALA A 29 8.08 10.35 7.39
N GLU A 30 9.03 10.39 8.31
CA GLU A 30 9.83 11.60 8.61
C GLU A 30 10.60 12.07 7.37
N THR A 31 11.19 11.14 6.61
CA THR A 31 11.88 11.48 5.35
C THR A 31 10.91 12.04 4.31
N ILE A 32 9.73 11.41 4.14
CA ILE A 32 8.70 11.88 3.21
C ILE A 32 8.21 13.29 3.60
N ALA A 33 8.02 13.54 4.89
CA ALA A 33 7.55 14.83 5.39
C ALA A 33 8.55 16.00 5.16
N THR A 34 9.80 15.73 4.76
CA THR A 34 10.76 16.79 4.37
C THR A 34 10.57 17.26 2.92
N HIS A 35 9.77 16.59 2.11
CA HIS A 35 9.46 16.99 0.75
C HIS A 35 8.56 18.23 0.75
N ASN A 36 8.92 19.23 -0.07
CA ASN A 36 8.23 20.51 -0.18
C ASN A 36 7.58 20.73 -1.55
N GLU A 37 7.48 19.67 -2.35
CA GLU A 37 6.81 19.71 -3.63
C GLU A 37 5.30 19.96 -3.43
N GLU A 38 4.67 20.64 -4.37
CA GLU A 38 3.23 20.95 -4.35
C GLU A 38 2.39 19.65 -4.29
N ILE A 39 2.86 18.60 -4.98
CA ILE A 39 2.22 17.28 -5.01
C ILE A 39 3.24 16.21 -4.72
N VAL A 40 2.97 15.41 -3.69
CA VAL A 40 3.76 14.23 -3.34
C VAL A 40 2.85 13.00 -3.41
N ILE A 41 3.19 12.06 -4.29
CA ILE A 41 2.49 10.78 -4.43
C ILE A 41 3.30 9.69 -3.73
N ILE A 42 2.65 8.97 -2.82
CA ILE A 42 3.27 7.89 -2.05
C ILE A 42 2.65 6.56 -2.47
N ASP A 43 3.43 5.71 -3.14
CA ASP A 43 3.06 4.32 -3.41
C ASP A 43 3.38 3.46 -2.19
N THR A 44 2.36 2.87 -1.60
CA THR A 44 2.49 2.06 -0.38
C THR A 44 1.45 0.93 -0.33
N HIS A 45 1.58 0.07 0.68
CA HIS A 45 0.65 -1.01 0.93
C HIS A 45 -0.32 -0.63 2.06
N ALA A 46 -1.59 -1.00 1.94
CA ALA A 46 -2.57 -0.80 3.00
C ALA A 46 -2.27 -1.67 4.23
N PHE A 47 -1.73 -2.86 4.01
CA PHE A 47 -1.27 -3.77 5.06
C PHE A 47 -0.04 -4.57 4.64
N ILE A 48 0.66 -5.10 5.61
CA ILE A 48 1.81 -6.00 5.47
C ILE A 48 1.44 -7.33 6.11
N ASN A 49 1.61 -8.43 5.38
CA ASN A 49 1.45 -9.76 5.95
C ASN A 49 2.72 -10.11 6.73
N SER A 50 2.62 -10.15 8.05
CA SER A 50 3.69 -10.48 8.98
C SER A 50 3.42 -11.84 9.66
N PRO A 51 4.41 -12.45 10.33
CA PRO A 51 4.18 -13.65 11.13
C PRO A 51 3.13 -13.47 12.24
N GLU A 52 2.93 -12.24 12.71
CA GLU A 52 1.97 -11.88 13.76
C GLU A 52 0.58 -11.56 13.21
N GLY A 53 0.41 -11.53 11.87
CA GLY A 53 -0.84 -11.23 11.18
C GLY A 53 -0.75 -10.04 10.23
N TYR A 54 -1.89 -9.49 9.83
CA TYR A 54 -1.95 -8.33 8.96
C TYR A 54 -1.63 -7.06 9.75
N TYR A 55 -0.44 -6.51 9.52
CA TYR A 55 0.01 -5.27 10.14
C TYR A 55 -0.31 -4.06 9.24
N PRO A 56 -0.81 -2.92 9.77
CA PRO A 56 -1.11 -1.73 8.98
C PRO A 56 0.11 -1.18 8.23
N GLY A 57 -0.03 -0.95 6.93
CA GLY A 57 1.00 -0.30 6.11
C GLY A 57 1.11 1.20 6.41
N LEU A 58 0.00 1.81 6.85
CA LEU A 58 -0.12 3.21 7.25
C LEU A 58 -0.69 3.30 8.68
N PRO A 59 0.06 2.95 9.72
CA PRO A 59 -0.40 3.07 11.09
C PRO A 59 -0.55 4.55 11.50
N GLU A 60 -1.31 4.82 12.55
CA GLU A 60 -1.66 6.17 12.99
C GLU A 60 -0.45 7.11 13.13
N HIS A 61 0.65 6.61 13.69
CA HIS A 61 1.87 7.44 13.86
C HIS A 61 2.47 7.88 12.53
N VAL A 62 2.36 7.08 11.47
CA VAL A 62 2.76 7.44 10.10
C VAL A 62 1.81 8.49 9.53
N LEU A 63 0.49 8.27 9.66
CA LEU A 63 -0.53 9.20 9.19
C LEU A 63 -0.39 10.58 9.83
N LYS A 64 -0.07 10.64 11.12
CA LYS A 64 0.18 11.90 11.83
C LYS A 64 1.38 12.69 11.31
N ILE A 65 2.40 11.98 10.79
CA ILE A 65 3.61 12.60 10.24
C ILE A 65 3.36 13.09 8.81
N ILE A 66 2.86 12.22 7.92
CA ILE A 66 2.71 12.55 6.49
C ILE A 66 1.45 13.36 6.17
N LYS A 67 0.41 13.30 7.01
CA LYS A 67 -0.85 14.04 6.87
C LYS A 67 -1.42 14.00 5.44
N PRO A 68 -1.75 12.82 4.91
CA PRO A 68 -2.20 12.67 3.53
C PRO A 68 -3.52 13.44 3.33
N SER A 69 -3.64 14.17 2.23
CA SER A 69 -4.86 14.89 1.85
C SER A 69 -5.88 14.02 1.13
N ASN A 70 -5.42 12.93 0.51
CA ASN A 70 -6.25 12.00 -0.25
C ASN A 70 -5.71 10.57 -0.16
N PHE A 71 -6.61 9.59 -0.29
CA PHE A 71 -6.26 8.20 -0.49
C PHE A 71 -6.79 7.71 -1.83
N VAL A 72 -5.95 7.00 -2.58
CA VAL A 72 -6.35 6.29 -3.78
C VAL A 72 -6.09 4.80 -3.57
N SER A 73 -7.17 4.03 -3.47
CA SER A 73 -7.10 2.56 -3.38
C SER A 73 -7.15 1.97 -4.78
N VAL A 74 -6.02 1.45 -5.24
CA VAL A 74 -5.93 0.77 -6.55
C VAL A 74 -6.14 -0.72 -6.36
N SER A 75 -7.09 -1.29 -7.10
CA SER A 75 -7.40 -2.72 -7.06
C SER A 75 -7.70 -3.28 -8.46
N ALA A 76 -7.97 -4.56 -8.56
CA ALA A 76 -8.47 -5.21 -9.77
C ALA A 76 -9.42 -6.36 -9.37
N LYS A 77 -10.07 -6.99 -10.33
CA LYS A 77 -10.87 -8.19 -10.06
C LYS A 77 -9.98 -9.30 -9.48
N PRO A 78 -10.46 -10.10 -8.52
CA PRO A 78 -9.66 -11.16 -7.90
C PRO A 78 -9.03 -12.10 -8.93
N GLU A 79 -9.75 -12.44 -10.00
CA GLU A 79 -9.28 -13.30 -11.08
C GLU A 79 -8.14 -12.65 -11.87
N GLU A 80 -8.22 -11.34 -12.13
CA GLU A 80 -7.14 -10.59 -12.81
C GLU A 80 -5.88 -10.55 -11.92
N ILE A 81 -6.05 -10.32 -10.62
CA ILE A 81 -4.94 -10.34 -9.65
C ILE A 81 -4.30 -11.73 -9.61
N TYR A 82 -5.12 -12.79 -9.55
CA TYR A 82 -4.64 -14.17 -9.57
C TYR A 82 -3.79 -14.44 -10.82
N ASN A 83 -4.32 -14.12 -11.99
CA ASN A 83 -3.63 -14.35 -13.26
C ASN A 83 -2.32 -13.58 -13.37
N ARG A 84 -2.29 -12.31 -12.92
CA ARG A 84 -1.06 -11.50 -12.89
C ARG A 84 -0.02 -12.11 -11.94
N ARG A 85 -0.44 -12.56 -10.75
CA ARG A 85 0.45 -13.18 -9.78
C ARG A 85 0.99 -14.53 -10.25
N MET A 86 0.22 -15.30 -11.02
CA MET A 86 0.66 -16.57 -11.61
C MET A 86 1.67 -16.38 -12.76
N LYS A 87 1.61 -15.26 -13.47
CA LYS A 87 2.55 -14.92 -14.54
C LYS A 87 3.85 -14.25 -14.05
N ASP A 88 3.91 -13.86 -12.78
CA ASP A 88 5.04 -13.12 -12.19
C ASP A 88 6.06 -14.08 -11.59
N ASP A 89 7.02 -14.51 -12.38
CA ASP A 89 8.13 -15.40 -11.98
C ASP A 89 9.20 -14.69 -11.14
N THR A 90 9.10 -13.35 -10.96
CA THR A 90 10.12 -12.56 -10.26
C THR A 90 9.99 -12.61 -8.75
N ARG A 91 8.89 -13.16 -8.23
CA ARG A 91 8.61 -13.23 -6.80
C ARG A 91 8.26 -14.65 -6.36
N ASN A 92 8.95 -15.13 -5.34
CA ASN A 92 8.56 -16.37 -4.64
C ASN A 92 7.35 -16.05 -3.74
N ARG A 93 6.15 -16.42 -4.18
CA ARG A 93 4.89 -16.20 -3.44
C ARG A 93 4.35 -17.54 -2.97
N ASP A 94 3.85 -17.55 -1.72
CA ASP A 94 3.09 -18.69 -1.20
C ASP A 94 1.90 -19.03 -2.10
N LYS A 95 1.43 -20.29 -2.04
CA LYS A 95 0.27 -20.77 -2.81
C LYS A 95 -0.91 -19.82 -2.61
N ILE A 96 -1.21 -19.02 -3.63
CA ILE A 96 -2.28 -18.03 -3.62
C ILE A 96 -3.54 -18.68 -4.15
N THR A 97 -4.66 -18.48 -3.44
CA THR A 97 -5.98 -18.87 -3.89
C THR A 97 -6.85 -17.62 -4.15
N LEU A 98 -7.87 -17.77 -4.98
CA LEU A 98 -8.86 -16.69 -5.19
C LEU A 98 -9.52 -16.26 -3.87
N ALA A 99 -9.77 -17.21 -2.96
CA ALA A 99 -10.33 -16.90 -1.65
C ALA A 99 -9.40 -16.00 -0.81
N ASN A 100 -8.09 -16.28 -0.84
CA ASN A 100 -7.10 -15.44 -0.14
C ASN A 100 -7.02 -14.04 -0.76
N ILE A 101 -7.09 -13.93 -2.10
CA ILE A 101 -7.09 -12.63 -2.78
C ILE A 101 -8.31 -11.80 -2.39
N LYS A 102 -9.51 -12.41 -2.38
CA LYS A 102 -10.74 -11.74 -1.92
C LYS A 102 -10.59 -11.23 -0.49
N LYS A 103 -10.12 -12.08 0.42
CA LYS A 103 -9.84 -11.71 1.81
C LYS A 103 -8.84 -10.56 1.92
N GLU A 104 -7.76 -10.56 1.14
CA GLU A 104 -6.77 -9.47 1.11
C GLU A 104 -7.40 -8.15 0.63
N LEU A 105 -8.29 -8.19 -0.37
CA LEU A 105 -9.00 -7.00 -0.86
C LEU A 105 -9.97 -6.43 0.20
N ASP A 106 -10.65 -7.30 0.96
CA ASP A 106 -11.51 -6.87 2.06
C ASP A 106 -10.69 -6.21 3.16
N TYR A 107 -9.55 -6.78 3.55
CA TYR A 107 -8.61 -6.16 4.50
C TYR A 107 -8.07 -4.83 3.98
N GLN A 108 -7.68 -4.74 2.71
CA GLN A 108 -7.25 -3.48 2.10
C GLN A 108 -8.31 -2.41 2.23
N THR A 109 -9.56 -2.74 1.90
CA THR A 109 -10.69 -1.80 2.00
C THR A 109 -10.90 -1.33 3.44
N GLY A 110 -10.88 -2.25 4.40
CA GLY A 110 -11.02 -1.92 5.82
C GLY A 110 -9.90 -1.01 6.33
N MET A 111 -8.64 -1.33 6.02
CA MET A 111 -7.47 -0.54 6.43
C MET A 111 -7.50 0.88 5.85
N ILE A 112 -7.82 1.02 4.56
CA ILE A 112 -7.92 2.34 3.92
C ILE A 112 -9.09 3.16 4.48
N SER A 113 -10.22 2.53 4.75
CA SER A 113 -11.37 3.19 5.39
C SER A 113 -11.00 3.70 6.79
N ALA A 114 -10.26 2.93 7.58
CA ALA A 114 -9.75 3.37 8.88
C ALA A 114 -8.80 4.57 8.73
N CYS A 115 -7.87 4.54 7.76
CA CYS A 115 -6.98 5.67 7.47
C CYS A 115 -7.78 6.94 7.14
N ALA A 116 -8.82 6.83 6.32
CA ALA A 116 -9.69 7.95 5.96
C ALA A 116 -10.39 8.56 7.18
N VAL A 117 -10.94 7.72 8.06
CA VAL A 117 -11.61 8.18 9.30
C VAL A 117 -10.62 8.89 10.21
N ILE A 118 -9.41 8.33 10.40
CA ILE A 118 -8.37 8.90 11.28
C ILE A 118 -7.89 10.27 10.77
N THR A 119 -7.78 10.43 9.44
CA THR A 119 -7.22 11.66 8.83
C THR A 119 -8.27 12.67 8.41
N GLY A 120 -9.53 12.26 8.25
CA GLY A 120 -10.58 13.08 7.65
C GLY A 120 -10.41 13.26 6.12
N SER A 121 -9.58 12.43 5.48
CA SER A 121 -9.25 12.55 4.05
C SER A 121 -10.12 11.63 3.19
N PRO A 122 -10.54 12.08 1.99
CA PRO A 122 -11.37 11.26 1.10
C PRO A 122 -10.62 10.05 0.54
N VAL A 123 -11.38 9.00 0.21
CA VAL A 123 -10.88 7.79 -0.47
C VAL A 123 -11.51 7.68 -1.85
N ARG A 124 -10.69 7.49 -2.87
CA ARG A 124 -11.13 7.09 -4.21
C ARG A 124 -10.70 5.64 -4.48
N HIS A 125 -11.65 4.80 -4.88
CA HIS A 125 -11.35 3.46 -5.38
C HIS A 125 -11.18 3.50 -6.90
N VAL A 126 -10.06 2.96 -7.39
CA VAL A 126 -9.73 2.88 -8.82
C VAL A 126 -9.45 1.43 -9.18
N PHE A 127 -10.14 0.93 -10.20
CA PHE A 127 -9.89 -0.39 -10.75
C PHE A 127 -8.89 -0.32 -11.90
N ASN A 128 -7.75 -1.00 -11.74
CA ASN A 128 -6.75 -1.21 -12.77
C ASN A 128 -7.06 -2.53 -13.49
N SER A 129 -8.06 -2.52 -14.37
CA SER A 129 -8.45 -3.69 -15.17
C SER A 129 -7.40 -4.01 -16.23
N GLU A 130 -7.38 -5.27 -16.70
CA GLU A 130 -6.45 -5.71 -17.73
C GLU A 130 -6.55 -4.85 -18.99
N GLY A 131 -5.40 -4.39 -19.51
CA GLY A 131 -5.32 -3.53 -20.70
C GLY A 131 -5.85 -2.10 -20.54
N LYS A 132 -6.20 -1.66 -19.32
CA LYS A 132 -6.82 -0.35 -19.04
C LYS A 132 -6.00 0.53 -18.10
N ILE A 133 -4.68 0.46 -18.23
CA ILE A 133 -3.78 1.20 -17.34
C ILE A 133 -3.94 2.72 -17.49
N ASP A 134 -4.13 3.21 -18.70
CA ASP A 134 -4.30 4.65 -18.97
C ASP A 134 -5.62 5.17 -18.39
N GLU A 135 -6.72 4.41 -18.52
CA GLU A 135 -7.99 4.75 -17.91
C GLU A 135 -7.89 4.82 -16.36
N ALA A 136 -7.11 3.92 -15.78
CA ALA A 136 -6.86 3.92 -14.33
C ALA A 136 -6.00 5.12 -13.92
N ALA A 137 -4.95 5.45 -14.67
CA ALA A 137 -4.09 6.59 -14.45
C ALA A 137 -4.89 7.91 -14.52
N ASP A 138 -5.74 8.10 -15.55
CA ASP A 138 -6.62 9.27 -15.68
C ASP A 138 -7.56 9.44 -14.49
N LYS A 139 -8.09 8.33 -13.96
CA LYS A 139 -8.94 8.36 -12.77
C LYS A 139 -8.18 8.76 -11.51
N ILE A 140 -6.91 8.38 -11.41
CA ILE A 140 -6.04 8.78 -10.30
C ILE A 140 -5.73 10.27 -10.39
N ILE A 141 -5.32 10.75 -11.57
CA ILE A 141 -5.03 12.16 -11.83
C ILE A 141 -6.23 13.04 -11.46
N LYS A 142 -7.41 12.69 -11.94
CA LYS A 142 -8.68 13.41 -11.59
C LYS A 142 -9.01 13.33 -10.09
N ALA A 143 -8.64 12.22 -9.41
CA ALA A 143 -8.93 12.07 -7.99
C ALA A 143 -8.09 12.98 -7.10
N ILE A 144 -6.91 13.38 -7.55
CA ILE A 144 -6.00 14.29 -6.83
C ILE A 144 -6.09 15.74 -7.30
N GLY A 145 -7.03 16.04 -8.20
CA GLY A 145 -7.34 17.40 -8.62
C GLY A 145 -6.44 17.98 -9.71
N LEU A 146 -5.82 17.10 -10.50
CA LEU A 146 -4.98 17.45 -11.67
C LEU A 146 -5.70 17.19 -12.98
#